data_b93750ec8898d782c8fd712effb47241
#
_entry.id   b93750ec8898d782c8fd712effb47241
#
_cell.length_a   1.000
_cell.length_b   1.000
_cell.length_c   1.000
_cell.angle_alpha   90.00
_cell.angle_beta   90.00
_cell.angle_gamma   90.00
#
_symmetry.space_group_name_H-M   'P 1'
#
loop_
_entity.id
_entity.type
_entity.pdbx_description
1 polymer ?
#
loop_
_entity_poly.entity_id
_entity_poly.type
_entity_poly.pdbx_seq_one_letter_code
_entity_poly.pdbx_strand_id
1 'polypeptide(L)'
;NPVFRNQAYDVGDRCEWIDMPKLAEQICGVGAQPGKLHVDDVFALQGLFAKWTFRNLDGVIPEVLTGLVMASFVQTLWRWRPQVFLIGQAYAGKTTMMHALAAIFGALEANSAQSSAAGIRQALRNSGRIPLCDELEKNKHRPEIFEMIRSSGRGDEVFRGTAGQHGHVAFKLQHIFWCASIESGLLTEADSSRFIVIELQKTNQKIDVPDNETLDALGRRLAASAIVNVRRAREVADYCLARRPDGVHGRVCESYAVPVSMYAVSVGMSETEALALFLRALDGISESDQVESDAESLLHELMLSQVQVAGGRRLSLASALESRYQTPVEEALEAVGVIVEGDSVLFNKSLALRYLLTHEWKGKRIDQILSRIPGVSRVVRRSGKTSLRYICIPRSLFGELKSDPEPEQTSEQTDPFGQKFGW
;
A
#
# COMPACT_ATOMS: atom_id res chain seq x y z
N ASN A 1 9.10 -18.04 -27.24
CA ASN A 1 9.56 -17.56 -25.95
C ASN A 1 8.56 -17.98 -24.88
N PRO A 2 8.93 -18.81 -23.87
CA PRO A 2 7.99 -19.34 -22.85
C PRO A 2 7.28 -18.25 -22.04
N VAL A 3 7.80 -17.03 -22.03
CA VAL A 3 7.18 -15.90 -21.33
C VAL A 3 5.87 -15.46 -21.99
N PHE A 4 5.75 -15.56 -23.32
CA PHE A 4 4.53 -15.18 -24.04
C PHE A 4 3.48 -16.28 -24.08
N ARG A 5 3.90 -17.52 -23.85
CA ARG A 5 3.02 -18.66 -23.80
C ARG A 5 1.87 -18.50 -22.80
N ASN A 6 2.13 -17.82 -21.69
CA ASN A 6 1.19 -17.65 -20.60
C ASN A 6 0.54 -16.27 -20.58
N GLN A 7 0.80 -15.40 -21.53
CA GLN A 7 0.39 -14.01 -21.41
C GLN A 7 -0.83 -13.64 -22.25
N ALA A 8 -0.78 -13.76 -23.52
CA ALA A 8 -1.87 -13.35 -24.39
C ALA A 8 -2.59 -14.55 -25.04
N TYR A 9 -1.91 -15.68 -25.08
CA TYR A 9 -2.38 -16.84 -25.77
C TYR A 9 -2.12 -18.09 -24.94
N ASP A 10 -3.17 -18.82 -24.66
CA ASP A 10 -3.06 -20.19 -24.16
C ASP A 10 -2.74 -21.10 -25.35
N VAL A 11 -1.48 -21.08 -25.77
CA VAL A 11 -0.99 -21.92 -26.87
C VAL A 11 -0.68 -23.35 -26.42
N GLY A 12 -1.12 -23.74 -25.22
CA GLY A 12 -0.92 -25.07 -24.67
C GLY A 12 0.56 -25.39 -24.41
N ASP A 13 0.94 -26.69 -24.53
CA ASP A 13 2.30 -27.15 -24.19
C ASP A 13 3.38 -26.97 -25.25
N ARG A 14 3.09 -26.26 -26.33
CA ARG A 14 4.05 -26.05 -27.42
C ARG A 14 4.92 -24.82 -27.19
N CYS A 15 6.23 -25.02 -27.08
CA CYS A 15 7.24 -23.96 -27.14
C CYS A 15 7.51 -23.56 -28.59
N GLU A 16 6.70 -22.70 -29.15
CA GLU A 16 6.99 -22.09 -30.43
C GLU A 16 7.67 -20.72 -30.26
N TRP A 17 8.64 -20.43 -31.09
CA TRP A 17 9.26 -19.12 -31.15
C TRP A 17 8.22 -18.12 -31.65
N ILE A 18 7.91 -17.10 -30.87
CA ILE A 18 6.97 -16.06 -31.26
C ILE A 18 7.79 -14.92 -31.85
N ASP A 19 7.55 -14.64 -33.13
CA ASP A 19 8.01 -13.43 -33.75
C ASP A 19 7.22 -12.25 -33.22
N MET A 20 7.86 -11.41 -32.41
CA MET A 20 7.23 -10.32 -31.71
C MET A 20 6.56 -9.28 -32.62
N PRO A 21 7.20 -8.81 -33.68
CA PRO A 21 6.56 -7.95 -34.69
C PRO A 21 5.32 -8.58 -35.28
N LYS A 22 5.40 -9.84 -35.67
CA LYS A 22 4.28 -10.57 -36.25
C LYS A 22 3.14 -10.81 -35.27
N LEU A 23 3.46 -11.06 -33.99
CA LEU A 23 2.46 -11.15 -32.95
C LEU A 23 1.76 -9.81 -32.72
N ALA A 24 2.51 -8.71 -32.68
CA ALA A 24 1.96 -7.36 -32.56
C ALA A 24 1.05 -7.05 -33.78
N GLU A 25 1.42 -7.44 -34.99
CA GLU A 25 0.59 -7.31 -36.19
C GLU A 25 -0.71 -8.13 -36.08
N GLN A 26 -0.63 -9.37 -35.63
CA GLN A 26 -1.81 -10.22 -35.42
C GLN A 26 -2.77 -9.66 -34.36
N ILE A 27 -2.23 -9.11 -33.28
CA ILE A 27 -3.05 -8.52 -32.19
C ILE A 27 -3.72 -7.23 -32.68
N CYS A 28 -3.01 -6.40 -33.43
CA CYS A 28 -3.50 -5.11 -33.87
C CYS A 28 -4.36 -5.16 -35.11
N GLY A 29 -4.23 -6.21 -35.95
CA GLY A 29 -4.84 -6.27 -37.27
C GLY A 29 -4.32 -5.22 -38.26
N VAL A 30 -3.23 -4.53 -37.91
CA VAL A 30 -2.58 -3.50 -38.72
C VAL A 30 -1.08 -3.76 -38.66
N GLY A 31 -0.36 -3.70 -39.79
CA GLY A 31 1.09 -3.87 -39.83
C GLY A 31 1.81 -2.92 -38.88
N ALA A 32 2.02 -3.35 -37.66
CA ALA A 32 2.70 -2.58 -36.63
C ALA A 32 4.19 -2.51 -36.98
N GLN A 33 4.60 -1.39 -37.54
CA GLN A 33 6.02 -1.14 -37.75
C GLN A 33 6.70 -0.83 -36.41
N PRO A 34 7.77 -1.56 -36.05
CA PRO A 34 8.56 -1.22 -34.88
C PRO A 34 9.03 0.25 -34.93
N GLY A 35 8.71 1.05 -33.92
CA GLY A 35 9.13 2.45 -33.84
C GLY A 35 8.11 3.50 -34.34
N LYS A 36 6.99 3.09 -34.91
CA LYS A 36 5.84 3.99 -35.22
C LYS A 36 4.61 3.66 -34.37
N LEU A 37 4.84 3.26 -33.18
CA LEU A 37 3.79 2.70 -32.37
C LEU A 37 2.88 3.79 -31.79
N HIS A 38 1.71 3.82 -32.30
CA HIS A 38 0.46 4.23 -31.67
C HIS A 38 0.57 5.25 -30.51
N VAL A 39 1.50 6.24 -30.63
CA VAL A 39 1.66 7.30 -29.63
C VAL A 39 0.34 8.01 -29.40
N ASP A 40 -0.44 8.19 -30.46
CA ASP A 40 -1.78 8.79 -30.39
C ASP A 40 -2.74 7.93 -29.53
N ASP A 41 -2.64 6.61 -29.57
CA ASP A 41 -3.43 5.72 -28.73
C ASP A 41 -3.02 5.82 -27.25
N VAL A 42 -1.73 6.02 -26.96
CA VAL A 42 -1.24 6.25 -25.59
C VAL A 42 -1.79 7.57 -25.06
N PHE A 43 -1.76 8.63 -25.87
CA PHE A 43 -2.36 9.91 -25.50
C PHE A 43 -3.88 9.86 -25.40
N ALA A 44 -4.55 9.05 -26.25
CA ALA A 44 -5.99 8.83 -26.12
C ALA A 44 -6.36 8.16 -24.79
N LEU A 45 -5.58 7.16 -24.34
CA LEU A 45 -5.77 6.53 -23.05
C LEU A 45 -5.47 7.49 -21.89
N GLN A 46 -4.36 8.25 -21.97
CA GLN A 46 -4.05 9.30 -21.00
C GLN A 46 -5.18 10.34 -20.91
N GLY A 47 -5.66 10.81 -22.05
CA GLY A 47 -6.81 11.76 -22.12
C GLY A 47 -8.11 11.17 -21.58
N LEU A 48 -8.31 9.85 -21.69
CA LEU A 48 -9.43 9.18 -21.06
C LEU A 48 -9.31 9.26 -19.52
N PHE A 49 -8.14 8.91 -18.96
CA PHE A 49 -7.95 9.00 -17.51
C PHE A 49 -7.98 10.43 -16.97
N ALA A 50 -7.56 11.41 -17.75
CA ALA A 50 -7.64 12.83 -17.36
C ALA A 50 -9.09 13.35 -17.17
N LYS A 51 -10.11 12.57 -17.53
CA LYS A 51 -11.53 12.91 -17.28
C LYS A 51 -11.96 12.68 -15.82
N TRP A 52 -11.18 11.93 -15.03
CA TRP A 52 -11.40 11.77 -13.59
C TRP A 52 -10.65 12.83 -12.80
N THR A 53 -11.18 13.15 -11.63
CA THR A 53 -10.48 14.00 -10.66
C THR A 53 -9.83 13.13 -9.61
N PHE A 54 -8.57 13.40 -9.33
CA PHE A 54 -7.76 12.66 -8.36
C PHE A 54 -7.33 13.58 -7.21
N ARG A 55 -7.12 13.03 -6.04
CA ARG A 55 -6.68 13.78 -4.87
C ARG A 55 -5.17 13.84 -4.72
N ASN A 56 -4.51 12.75 -5.03
CA ASN A 56 -3.07 12.57 -4.84
C ASN A 56 -2.32 12.59 -6.17
N LEU A 57 -1.01 12.74 -6.13
CA LEU A 57 -0.11 12.70 -7.29
C LEU A 57 -0.42 13.80 -8.33
N ASP A 58 -0.28 15.04 -7.91
CA ASP A 58 -0.62 16.22 -8.72
C ASP A 58 -0.07 16.16 -10.16
N GLY A 59 -0.99 15.95 -11.10
CA GLY A 59 -0.75 16.05 -12.53
C GLY A 59 0.03 14.92 -13.19
N VAL A 60 0.29 13.79 -12.51
CA VAL A 60 1.00 12.63 -13.10
C VAL A 60 0.18 11.33 -13.10
N ILE A 61 -1.02 11.34 -12.51
CA ILE A 61 -1.86 10.13 -12.43
C ILE A 61 -2.27 9.59 -13.80
N PRO A 62 -2.70 10.40 -14.76
CA PRO A 62 -3.06 9.88 -16.07
C PRO A 62 -1.90 9.15 -16.77
N GLU A 63 -0.66 9.64 -16.64
CA GLU A 63 0.54 9.01 -17.16
C GLU A 63 0.82 7.68 -16.44
N VAL A 64 0.74 7.68 -15.11
CA VAL A 64 0.95 6.49 -14.28
C VAL A 64 -0.11 5.43 -14.60
N LEU A 65 -1.39 5.80 -14.67
CA LEU A 65 -2.49 4.87 -15.04
C LEU A 65 -2.30 4.30 -16.44
N THR A 66 -1.93 5.15 -17.41
CA THR A 66 -1.66 4.71 -18.78
C THR A 66 -0.52 3.70 -18.82
N GLY A 67 0.58 4.01 -18.13
CA GLY A 67 1.70 3.10 -18.00
C GLY A 67 1.36 1.79 -17.27
N LEU A 68 0.50 1.83 -16.25
CA LEU A 68 0.01 0.63 -15.54
C LEU A 68 -0.83 -0.27 -16.45
N VAL A 69 -1.74 0.30 -17.25
CA VAL A 69 -2.52 -0.46 -18.24
C VAL A 69 -1.59 -1.16 -19.21
N MET A 70 -0.65 -0.43 -19.79
CA MET A 70 0.30 -0.99 -20.74
C MET A 70 1.22 -2.03 -20.09
N ALA A 71 1.69 -1.80 -18.86
CA ALA A 71 2.50 -2.75 -18.11
C ALA A 71 1.72 -4.04 -17.77
N SER A 72 0.40 -3.94 -17.59
CA SER A 72 -0.47 -5.09 -17.32
C SER A 72 -0.55 -6.05 -18.50
N PHE A 73 -0.52 -5.58 -19.74
CA PHE A 73 -0.48 -6.44 -20.92
C PHE A 73 0.79 -7.30 -20.99
N VAL A 74 1.87 -6.84 -20.39
CA VAL A 74 3.19 -7.51 -20.38
C VAL A 74 3.68 -7.84 -18.97
N GLN A 75 2.74 -8.05 -18.05
CA GLN A 75 2.99 -8.18 -16.60
C GLN A 75 3.98 -9.29 -16.23
N THR A 76 4.01 -10.39 -16.96
CA THR A 76 4.93 -11.50 -16.70
C THR A 76 6.40 -11.19 -17.04
N LEU A 77 6.66 -10.11 -17.79
CA LEU A 77 7.99 -9.67 -18.16
C LEU A 77 8.66 -8.75 -17.15
N TRP A 78 7.90 -8.20 -16.21
CA TRP A 78 8.43 -7.36 -15.16
C TRP A 78 9.04 -8.19 -14.04
N ARG A 79 10.15 -7.72 -13.47
CA ARG A 79 10.76 -8.30 -12.25
C ARG A 79 9.92 -8.02 -11.04
N TRP A 80 9.40 -6.80 -10.95
CA TRP A 80 8.46 -6.32 -9.95
C TRP A 80 7.13 -5.97 -10.62
N ARG A 81 6.02 -6.30 -10.00
CA ARG A 81 4.66 -5.99 -10.47
C ARG A 81 3.97 -5.13 -9.42
N PRO A 82 3.79 -3.83 -9.70
CA PRO A 82 3.01 -2.97 -8.83
C PRO A 82 1.57 -3.46 -8.76
N GLN A 83 0.96 -3.33 -7.60
CA GLN A 83 -0.44 -3.59 -7.44
C GLN A 83 -1.20 -2.26 -7.46
N VAL A 84 -2.42 -2.22 -7.96
CA VAL A 84 -3.19 -0.98 -8.12
C VAL A 84 -4.38 -0.98 -7.19
N PHE A 85 -4.56 0.10 -6.47
CA PHE A 85 -5.71 0.29 -5.60
C PHE A 85 -6.43 1.60 -5.91
N LEU A 86 -7.62 1.50 -6.51
CA LEU A 86 -8.50 2.62 -6.76
C LEU A 86 -9.40 2.82 -5.55
N ILE A 87 -9.24 3.91 -4.84
CA ILE A 87 -10.05 4.26 -3.68
C ILE A 87 -10.89 5.50 -3.96
N GLY A 88 -11.91 5.73 -3.16
CA GLY A 88 -12.73 6.93 -3.23
C GLY A 88 -14.15 6.69 -2.74
N GLN A 89 -14.83 7.76 -2.40
CA GLN A 89 -16.20 7.72 -1.93
C GLN A 89 -17.18 7.11 -2.97
N ALA A 90 -18.39 6.78 -2.52
CA ALA A 90 -19.46 6.42 -3.44
C ALA A 90 -19.67 7.53 -4.48
N TYR A 91 -19.93 7.13 -5.72
CA TYR A 91 -20.09 8.03 -6.88
C TYR A 91 -18.83 8.78 -7.34
N ALA A 92 -17.63 8.39 -6.91
CA ALA A 92 -16.36 8.93 -7.43
C ALA A 92 -15.97 8.38 -8.82
N GLY A 93 -16.76 7.48 -9.41
CA GLY A 93 -16.52 6.92 -10.74
C GLY A 93 -15.61 5.68 -10.76
N LYS A 94 -15.36 5.03 -9.60
CA LYS A 94 -14.54 3.81 -9.52
C LYS A 94 -15.05 2.68 -10.43
N THR A 95 -16.33 2.33 -10.29
CA THR A 95 -16.97 1.27 -11.12
C THR A 95 -16.95 1.62 -12.60
N THR A 96 -17.13 2.90 -12.95
CA THR A 96 -17.01 3.38 -14.34
C THR A 96 -15.59 3.16 -14.86
N MET A 97 -14.56 3.46 -14.06
CA MET A 97 -13.16 3.20 -14.42
C MET A 97 -12.88 1.70 -14.54
N MET A 98 -13.36 0.88 -13.61
CA MET A 98 -13.19 -0.58 -13.65
C MET A 98 -13.85 -1.19 -14.89
N HIS A 99 -15.03 -0.71 -15.31
CA HIS A 99 -15.67 -1.14 -16.55
C HIS A 99 -14.88 -0.72 -17.80
N ALA A 100 -14.34 0.50 -17.82
CA ALA A 100 -13.49 0.94 -18.91
C ALA A 100 -12.21 0.09 -18.98
N LEU A 101 -11.57 -0.21 -17.85
CA LEU A 101 -10.41 -1.11 -17.78
C LEU A 101 -10.75 -2.52 -18.28
N ALA A 102 -11.91 -3.07 -17.88
CA ALA A 102 -12.37 -4.38 -18.35
C ALA A 102 -12.51 -4.42 -19.86
N ALA A 103 -13.10 -3.38 -20.46
CA ALA A 103 -13.24 -3.27 -21.91
C ALA A 103 -11.87 -3.12 -22.61
N ILE A 104 -10.94 -2.33 -22.05
CA ILE A 104 -9.58 -2.16 -22.58
C ILE A 104 -8.79 -3.47 -22.51
N PHE A 105 -8.89 -4.23 -21.42
CA PHE A 105 -8.20 -5.52 -21.28
C PHE A 105 -8.87 -6.64 -22.11
N GLY A 106 -10.13 -6.49 -22.45
CA GLY A 106 -10.87 -7.39 -23.35
C GLY A 106 -10.76 -8.85 -22.91
N ALA A 107 -10.32 -9.73 -23.81
CA ALA A 107 -10.19 -11.17 -23.53
C ALA A 107 -9.18 -11.53 -22.42
N LEU A 108 -8.29 -10.61 -22.04
CA LEU A 108 -7.33 -10.80 -20.94
C LEU A 108 -7.92 -10.46 -19.57
N GLU A 109 -9.09 -9.84 -19.52
CA GLU A 109 -9.76 -9.49 -18.26
C GLU A 109 -10.13 -10.75 -17.45
N ALA A 110 -9.95 -10.67 -16.13
CA ALA A 110 -10.40 -11.67 -15.19
C ALA A 110 -11.12 -10.99 -14.01
N ASN A 111 -12.44 -10.87 -14.10
CA ASN A 111 -13.24 -10.29 -13.03
C ASN A 111 -13.37 -11.28 -11.86
N SER A 112 -13.10 -10.79 -10.64
CA SER A 112 -13.06 -11.62 -9.44
C SER A 112 -13.77 -10.98 -8.23
N ALA A 113 -14.77 -10.14 -8.46
CA ALA A 113 -15.41 -9.30 -7.44
C ALA A 113 -15.81 -10.02 -6.13
N GLN A 114 -16.28 -11.26 -6.17
CA GLN A 114 -16.72 -12.02 -4.99
C GLN A 114 -16.00 -13.37 -4.79
N SER A 115 -14.86 -13.55 -5.44
CA SER A 115 -14.15 -14.82 -5.42
C SER A 115 -13.29 -14.97 -4.16
N SER A 116 -13.10 -16.22 -3.72
CA SER A 116 -12.08 -16.52 -2.71
C SER A 116 -10.69 -16.47 -3.32
N ALA A 117 -9.64 -16.28 -2.50
CA ALA A 117 -8.25 -16.33 -2.96
C ALA A 117 -7.92 -17.62 -3.71
N ALA A 118 -8.52 -18.76 -3.32
CA ALA A 118 -8.37 -20.03 -4.01
C ALA A 118 -9.02 -20.02 -5.40
N GLY A 119 -10.22 -19.45 -5.52
CA GLY A 119 -10.93 -19.30 -6.79
C GLY A 119 -10.17 -18.40 -7.75
N ILE A 120 -9.65 -17.27 -7.27
CA ILE A 120 -8.83 -16.34 -8.06
C ILE A 120 -7.57 -17.07 -8.58
N ARG A 121 -6.83 -17.77 -7.71
CA ARG A 121 -5.64 -18.53 -8.13
C ARG A 121 -5.98 -19.56 -9.21
N GLN A 122 -7.11 -20.26 -9.07
CA GLN A 122 -7.54 -21.24 -10.05
C GLN A 122 -7.96 -20.62 -11.38
N ALA A 123 -8.60 -19.44 -11.35
CA ALA A 123 -8.98 -18.71 -12.55
C ALA A 123 -7.78 -18.12 -13.28
N LEU A 124 -6.79 -17.59 -12.55
CA LEU A 124 -5.58 -17.00 -13.12
C LEU A 124 -4.58 -18.06 -13.56
N ARG A 125 -4.37 -19.09 -12.74
CA ARG A 125 -3.33 -20.13 -13.00
C ARG A 125 -1.98 -19.51 -13.39
N ASN A 126 -1.36 -20.08 -14.43
CA ASN A 126 -0.14 -19.57 -15.05
C ASN A 126 -0.45 -18.77 -16.33
N SER A 127 -1.61 -18.11 -16.40
CA SER A 127 -2.03 -17.32 -17.56
C SER A 127 -1.55 -15.87 -17.46
N GLY A 128 -1.70 -15.11 -18.52
CA GLY A 128 -1.46 -13.67 -18.55
C GLY A 128 -2.71 -12.84 -18.30
N ARG A 129 -3.79 -13.43 -17.77
CA ARG A 129 -5.04 -12.72 -17.49
C ARG A 129 -4.83 -11.64 -16.42
N ILE A 130 -5.53 -10.54 -16.57
CA ILE A 130 -5.40 -9.35 -15.73
C ILE A 130 -6.56 -9.32 -14.72
N PRO A 131 -6.29 -9.51 -13.42
CA PRO A 131 -7.33 -9.57 -12.41
C PRO A 131 -7.87 -8.18 -12.07
N LEU A 132 -9.19 -8.05 -12.14
CA LEU A 132 -9.97 -6.90 -11.70
C LEU A 132 -10.80 -7.30 -10.47
N CYS A 133 -10.53 -6.65 -9.33
CA CYS A 133 -11.17 -6.94 -8.05
C CYS A 133 -11.95 -5.69 -7.57
N ASP A 134 -13.21 -5.59 -7.96
CA ASP A 134 -14.09 -4.50 -7.50
C ASP A 134 -14.74 -4.85 -6.15
N GLU A 135 -15.15 -3.83 -5.39
CA GLU A 135 -15.85 -3.94 -4.10
C GLU A 135 -15.13 -4.83 -3.06
N LEU A 136 -13.81 -4.73 -2.97
CA LEU A 136 -13.02 -5.56 -2.03
C LEU A 136 -13.40 -5.36 -0.56
N GLU A 137 -13.99 -4.22 -0.18
CA GLU A 137 -14.45 -3.97 1.18
C GLU A 137 -15.55 -4.96 1.62
N LYS A 138 -16.34 -5.46 0.69
CA LYS A 138 -17.43 -6.41 0.95
C LYS A 138 -16.98 -7.88 0.92
N ASN A 139 -15.74 -8.14 0.51
CA ASN A 139 -15.25 -9.50 0.35
C ASN A 139 -14.76 -10.07 1.67
N LYS A 140 -15.45 -11.11 2.19
CA LYS A 140 -15.08 -11.79 3.44
C LYS A 140 -13.72 -12.49 3.41
N HIS A 141 -13.15 -12.72 2.22
CA HIS A 141 -11.84 -13.34 2.03
C HIS A 141 -10.75 -12.30 1.74
N ARG A 142 -11.01 -11.03 2.05
CA ARG A 142 -10.07 -9.92 1.80
C ARG A 142 -8.66 -10.17 2.35
N PRO A 143 -8.46 -10.65 3.60
CA PRO A 143 -7.11 -10.89 4.13
C PRO A 143 -6.31 -11.90 3.31
N GLU A 144 -6.93 -13.02 2.91
CA GLU A 144 -6.28 -14.06 2.11
C GLU A 144 -6.01 -13.58 0.67
N ILE A 145 -6.86 -12.70 0.15
CA ILE A 145 -6.65 -12.06 -1.16
C ILE A 145 -5.44 -11.12 -1.10
N PHE A 146 -5.31 -10.29 -0.07
CA PHE A 146 -4.13 -9.44 0.10
C PHE A 146 -2.84 -10.24 0.26
N GLU A 147 -2.85 -11.33 1.01
CA GLU A 147 -1.70 -12.23 1.12
C GLU A 147 -1.32 -12.82 -0.25
N MET A 148 -2.30 -13.22 -1.05
CA MET A 148 -2.09 -13.69 -2.41
C MET A 148 -1.50 -12.60 -3.31
N ILE A 149 -2.03 -11.38 -3.25
CA ILE A 149 -1.54 -10.23 -4.02
C ILE A 149 -0.09 -9.90 -3.64
N ARG A 150 0.26 -9.96 -2.35
CA ARG A 150 1.65 -9.78 -1.88
C ARG A 150 2.64 -10.73 -2.55
N SER A 151 2.26 -11.98 -2.74
CA SER A 151 3.12 -12.99 -3.39
C SER A 151 3.25 -12.74 -4.90
N SER A 152 2.21 -12.17 -5.54
CA SER A 152 2.17 -11.90 -6.97
C SER A 152 3.20 -10.84 -7.41
N GLY A 153 3.48 -9.83 -6.59
CA GLY A 153 4.42 -8.77 -6.90
C GLY A 153 5.82 -9.28 -7.28
N ARG A 154 6.30 -10.33 -6.61
CA ARG A 154 7.59 -10.97 -6.90
C ARG A 154 7.48 -12.15 -7.86
N GLY A 155 6.29 -12.72 -8.01
CA GLY A 155 6.06 -13.94 -8.77
C GLY A 155 6.57 -15.19 -8.03
N ASP A 156 6.35 -15.24 -6.72
CA ASP A 156 6.71 -16.39 -5.90
C ASP A 156 5.85 -17.60 -6.28
N GLU A 157 6.44 -18.80 -6.27
CA GLU A 157 5.72 -20.04 -6.51
C GLU A 157 4.98 -20.49 -5.24
N VAL A 158 3.70 -20.79 -5.39
CA VAL A 158 2.88 -21.35 -4.30
C VAL A 158 2.58 -22.82 -4.62
N PHE A 159 3.07 -23.72 -3.76
CA PHE A 159 2.82 -25.16 -3.88
C PHE A 159 1.56 -25.55 -3.12
N ARG A 160 0.70 -26.37 -3.74
CA ARG A 160 -0.41 -27.00 -3.06
C ARG A 160 -0.39 -28.51 -3.30
N GLY A 161 -0.49 -29.26 -2.21
CA GLY A 161 -0.71 -30.71 -2.29
C GLY A 161 -2.07 -31.01 -2.90
N THR A 162 -2.14 -32.01 -3.78
CA THR A 162 -3.39 -32.56 -4.31
C THR A 162 -3.88 -33.67 -3.40
N ALA A 163 -5.14 -33.62 -2.98
CA ALA A 163 -5.75 -34.68 -2.21
C ALA A 163 -5.84 -35.96 -3.09
N GLY A 164 -5.14 -37.02 -2.69
CA GLY A 164 -5.24 -38.34 -3.30
C GLY A 164 -4.13 -38.78 -4.26
N GLN A 165 -3.20 -37.93 -4.62
CA GLN A 165 -1.97 -38.30 -5.33
C GLN A 165 -0.80 -37.52 -4.70
N HIS A 166 0.36 -38.16 -4.52
CA HIS A 166 1.58 -37.53 -3.97
C HIS A 166 2.16 -36.46 -4.92
N GLY A 167 1.28 -35.65 -5.52
CA GLY A 167 1.63 -34.56 -6.43
C GLY A 167 1.33 -33.22 -5.81
N HIS A 168 2.07 -32.19 -6.22
CA HIS A 168 1.78 -30.79 -5.93
C HIS A 168 1.49 -30.06 -7.24
N VAL A 169 0.59 -29.10 -7.16
CA VAL A 169 0.35 -28.15 -8.26
C VAL A 169 1.06 -26.86 -7.88
N ALA A 170 2.01 -26.44 -8.71
CA ALA A 170 2.69 -25.15 -8.55
C ALA A 170 1.91 -24.07 -9.28
N PHE A 171 1.59 -23.01 -8.58
CA PHE A 171 1.00 -21.79 -9.14
C PHE A 171 2.03 -20.68 -9.04
N LYS A 172 2.37 -20.08 -10.17
CA LYS A 172 3.21 -18.89 -10.23
C LYS A 172 2.35 -17.70 -10.58
N LEU A 173 1.97 -16.91 -9.57
CA LEU A 173 1.21 -15.70 -9.78
C LEU A 173 2.18 -14.58 -10.18
N GLN A 174 2.00 -14.06 -11.40
CA GLN A 174 2.80 -12.97 -11.95
C GLN A 174 1.88 -11.89 -12.53
N HIS A 175 0.97 -11.39 -11.69
CA HIS A 175 -0.15 -10.56 -12.11
C HIS A 175 -0.08 -9.18 -11.44
N ILE A 176 -0.52 -8.16 -12.17
CA ILE A 176 -0.84 -6.84 -11.65
C ILE A 176 -2.33 -6.85 -11.33
N PHE A 177 -2.67 -6.79 -10.05
CA PHE A 177 -4.05 -6.73 -9.60
C PHE A 177 -4.54 -5.29 -9.61
N TRP A 178 -5.71 -5.10 -10.17
CA TRP A 178 -6.46 -3.86 -10.12
C TRP A 178 -7.58 -4.02 -9.12
N CYS A 179 -7.44 -3.34 -7.99
CA CYS A 179 -8.38 -3.41 -6.88
C CYS A 179 -9.19 -2.12 -6.80
N ALA A 180 -10.46 -2.20 -6.42
CA ALA A 180 -11.26 -1.03 -6.15
C ALA A 180 -12.05 -1.20 -4.84
N SER A 181 -12.13 -0.13 -4.03
CA SER A 181 -12.83 -0.12 -2.74
C SER A 181 -13.21 1.31 -2.36
N ILE A 182 -14.03 1.47 -1.33
CA ILE A 182 -14.30 2.78 -0.73
C ILE A 182 -13.05 3.29 -0.03
N GLU A 183 -12.34 2.40 0.66
CA GLU A 183 -11.07 2.67 1.35
C GLU A 183 -10.06 1.54 1.05
N SER A 184 -8.78 1.83 1.13
CA SER A 184 -7.75 0.82 0.84
C SER A 184 -7.74 -0.29 1.88
N GLY A 185 -7.91 0.05 3.17
CA GLY A 185 -7.74 -0.87 4.29
C GLY A 185 -6.37 -1.57 4.29
N LEU A 186 -5.36 -0.89 3.75
CA LEU A 186 -3.96 -1.31 3.81
C LEU A 186 -3.45 -0.99 5.20
N LEU A 187 -3.31 -2.02 6.04
CA LEU A 187 -3.01 -1.88 7.46
C LEU A 187 -1.51 -1.95 7.77
N THR A 188 -0.70 -2.40 6.82
CA THR A 188 0.72 -2.60 7.04
C THR A 188 1.57 -1.85 6.02
N GLU A 189 2.73 -1.36 6.44
CA GLU A 189 3.78 -0.81 5.56
C GLU A 189 4.13 -1.80 4.42
N ALA A 190 4.08 -3.10 4.74
CA ALA A 190 4.33 -4.15 3.76
C ALA A 190 3.28 -4.20 2.65
N ASP A 191 2.04 -3.81 2.91
CA ASP A 191 0.98 -3.74 1.91
C ASP A 191 1.07 -2.43 1.13
N SER A 192 1.10 -1.30 1.84
CA SER A 192 1.14 0.03 1.21
C SER A 192 2.31 0.19 0.25
N SER A 193 3.50 -0.30 0.60
CA SER A 193 4.68 -0.22 -0.27
C SER A 193 4.56 -1.01 -1.59
N ARG A 194 3.56 -1.89 -1.73
CA ARG A 194 3.32 -2.70 -2.95
C ARG A 194 2.22 -2.16 -3.83
N PHE A 195 1.36 -1.32 -3.28
CA PHE A 195 0.23 -0.78 -4.00
C PHE A 195 0.51 0.65 -4.45
N ILE A 196 0.14 0.95 -5.68
CA ILE A 196 -0.05 2.31 -6.15
C ILE A 196 -1.51 2.65 -5.80
N VAL A 197 -1.69 3.46 -4.77
CA VAL A 197 -3.01 3.89 -4.31
C VAL A 197 -3.40 5.15 -5.06
N ILE A 198 -4.54 5.11 -5.72
CA ILE A 198 -5.08 6.22 -6.51
C ILE A 198 -6.44 6.60 -5.94
N GLU A 199 -6.53 7.80 -5.38
CA GLU A 199 -7.76 8.31 -4.77
C GLU A 199 -8.57 9.13 -5.76
N LEU A 200 -9.74 8.59 -6.14
CA LEU A 200 -10.69 9.27 -6.99
C LEU A 200 -11.58 10.21 -6.17
N GLN A 201 -11.70 11.44 -6.64
CA GLN A 201 -12.60 12.42 -6.05
C GLN A 201 -13.95 12.41 -6.76
N LYS A 202 -14.98 12.72 -5.99
CA LYS A 202 -16.32 12.92 -6.54
C LYS A 202 -16.34 14.13 -7.47
N THR A 203 -16.83 13.94 -8.67
CA THR A 203 -17.09 15.02 -9.63
C THR A 203 -18.56 15.13 -9.94
N ASN A 204 -19.04 16.36 -10.16
CA ASN A 204 -20.40 16.61 -10.64
C ASN A 204 -20.50 16.47 -12.17
N GLN A 205 -19.37 16.30 -12.86
CA GLN A 205 -19.35 16.13 -14.30
C GLN A 205 -19.60 14.67 -14.66
N LYS A 206 -20.43 14.43 -15.67
CA LYS A 206 -20.59 13.09 -16.23
C LYS A 206 -19.31 12.72 -16.97
N ILE A 207 -18.69 11.62 -16.55
CA ILE A 207 -17.52 11.09 -17.23
C ILE A 207 -17.99 10.42 -18.51
N ASP A 208 -17.61 10.99 -19.64
CA ASP A 208 -17.91 10.44 -20.95
C ASP A 208 -16.84 9.40 -21.33
N VAL A 209 -17.23 8.13 -21.29
CA VAL A 209 -16.38 6.99 -21.61
C VAL A 209 -16.80 6.44 -22.97
N PRO A 210 -15.85 6.16 -23.90
CA PRO A 210 -16.15 5.51 -25.17
C PRO A 210 -16.86 4.16 -24.97
N ASP A 211 -17.53 3.70 -25.99
CA ASP A 211 -18.15 2.36 -25.99
C ASP A 211 -17.12 1.23 -25.89
N ASN A 212 -17.59 0.05 -25.50
CA ASN A 212 -16.72 -1.11 -25.26
C ASN A 212 -15.96 -1.57 -26.50
N GLU A 213 -16.53 -1.44 -27.70
CA GLU A 213 -15.87 -1.83 -28.95
C GLU A 213 -14.68 -0.90 -29.24
N THR A 214 -14.87 0.39 -29.07
CA THR A 214 -13.81 1.41 -29.19
C THR A 214 -12.70 1.17 -28.18
N LEU A 215 -13.04 0.86 -26.91
CA LEU A 215 -12.07 0.59 -25.86
C LEU A 215 -11.33 -0.73 -26.08
N ASP A 216 -11.97 -1.80 -26.54
CA ASP A 216 -11.31 -3.07 -26.88
C ASP A 216 -10.35 -2.89 -28.05
N ALA A 217 -10.75 -2.18 -29.10
CA ALA A 217 -9.87 -1.85 -30.20
C ALA A 217 -8.65 -1.02 -29.78
N LEU A 218 -8.84 -0.03 -28.90
CA LEU A 218 -7.75 0.73 -28.29
C LEU A 218 -6.83 -0.19 -27.47
N GLY A 219 -7.40 -1.06 -26.64
CA GLY A 219 -6.67 -2.01 -25.82
C GLY A 219 -5.76 -2.93 -26.61
N ARG A 220 -6.22 -3.45 -27.76
CA ARG A 220 -5.41 -4.30 -28.65
C ARG A 220 -4.19 -3.56 -29.18
N ARG A 221 -4.35 -2.29 -29.62
CA ARG A 221 -3.23 -1.50 -30.12
C ARG A 221 -2.24 -1.14 -29.01
N LEU A 222 -2.74 -0.84 -27.81
CA LEU A 222 -1.89 -0.60 -26.65
C LEU A 222 -1.13 -1.86 -26.22
N ALA A 223 -1.76 -3.04 -26.27
CA ALA A 223 -1.09 -4.31 -26.01
C ALA A 223 0.08 -4.56 -26.97
N ALA A 224 -0.13 -4.29 -28.27
CA ALA A 224 0.95 -4.39 -29.24
C ALA A 224 2.10 -3.41 -28.96
N SER A 225 1.78 -2.15 -28.66
CA SER A 225 2.78 -1.16 -28.21
C SER A 225 3.56 -1.63 -26.98
N ALA A 226 2.85 -2.18 -25.98
CA ALA A 226 3.47 -2.68 -24.78
C ALA A 226 4.46 -3.82 -25.05
N ILE A 227 4.10 -4.76 -25.93
CA ILE A 227 4.96 -5.89 -26.32
C ILE A 227 6.27 -5.40 -26.93
N VAL A 228 6.21 -4.43 -27.81
CA VAL A 228 7.41 -3.89 -28.49
C VAL A 228 8.28 -3.08 -27.54
N ASN A 229 7.66 -2.28 -26.67
CA ASN A 229 8.35 -1.32 -25.83
C ASN A 229 8.89 -1.91 -24.52
N VAL A 230 8.39 -3.06 -24.04
CA VAL A 230 8.71 -3.58 -22.71
C VAL A 230 10.21 -3.79 -22.45
N ARG A 231 10.98 -4.17 -23.44
CA ARG A 231 12.43 -4.34 -23.28
C ARG A 231 13.08 -3.01 -22.91
N ARG A 232 12.79 -1.96 -23.72
CA ARG A 232 13.33 -0.63 -23.48
C ARG A 232 12.78 -0.02 -22.18
N ALA A 233 11.50 -0.23 -21.90
CA ALA A 233 10.88 0.24 -20.66
C ALA A 233 11.57 -0.36 -19.42
N ARG A 234 12.00 -1.62 -19.44
CA ARG A 234 12.76 -2.22 -18.34
C ARG A 234 14.13 -1.59 -18.17
N GLU A 235 14.83 -1.26 -19.26
CA GLU A 235 16.11 -0.56 -19.21
C GLU A 235 15.94 0.84 -18.59
N VAL A 236 14.89 1.56 -18.97
CA VAL A 236 14.53 2.88 -18.40
C VAL A 236 14.12 2.75 -16.93
N ALA A 237 13.39 1.71 -16.55
CA ALA A 237 13.06 1.47 -15.14
C ALA A 237 14.33 1.23 -14.30
N ASP A 238 15.26 0.41 -14.78
CA ASP A 238 16.55 0.19 -14.13
C ASP A 238 17.36 1.51 -14.02
N TYR A 239 17.30 2.37 -15.05
CA TYR A 239 17.91 3.70 -15.03
C TYR A 239 17.31 4.63 -13.96
N CYS A 240 15.98 4.67 -13.84
CA CYS A 240 15.28 5.44 -12.82
C CYS A 240 15.59 4.91 -11.41
N LEU A 241 15.56 3.60 -11.22
CA LEU A 241 15.84 2.96 -9.92
C LEU A 241 17.27 3.18 -9.44
N ALA A 242 18.24 3.25 -10.36
CA ALA A 242 19.62 3.58 -10.02
C ALA A 242 19.80 5.04 -9.53
N ARG A 243 18.79 5.91 -9.77
CA ARG A 243 18.77 7.34 -9.42
C ARG A 243 17.61 7.72 -8.51
N ARG A 244 17.07 6.73 -7.80
CA ARG A 244 15.97 6.94 -6.85
C ARG A 244 16.38 7.91 -5.75
N PRO A 245 15.45 8.73 -5.23
CA PRO A 245 15.72 9.65 -4.14
C PRO A 245 16.00 8.89 -2.83
N ASP A 246 16.84 9.48 -1.99
CA ASP A 246 17.04 9.01 -0.63
C ASP A 246 15.77 9.24 0.20
N GLY A 247 15.52 8.37 1.18
CA GLY A 247 14.37 8.47 2.09
C GLY A 247 13.07 7.84 1.57
N VAL A 248 12.95 7.53 0.27
CA VAL A 248 11.77 6.81 -0.26
C VAL A 248 12.00 5.31 -0.20
N HIS A 249 11.02 4.58 0.32
CA HIS A 249 11.11 3.13 0.43
C HIS A 249 11.35 2.47 -0.94
N GLY A 250 12.36 1.59 -1.03
CA GLY A 250 12.79 0.99 -2.30
C GLY A 250 11.68 0.28 -3.10
N ARG A 251 10.69 -0.35 -2.43
CA ARG A 251 9.55 -0.99 -3.10
C ARG A 251 8.56 0.01 -3.70
N VAL A 252 8.42 1.17 -3.08
CA VAL A 252 7.62 2.27 -3.66
C VAL A 252 8.28 2.71 -4.94
N CYS A 253 9.60 2.93 -4.93
CA CYS A 253 10.34 3.25 -6.14
C CYS A 253 10.18 2.16 -7.22
N GLU A 254 10.31 0.87 -6.87
CA GLU A 254 10.09 -0.25 -7.79
C GLU A 254 8.67 -0.23 -8.39
N SER A 255 7.65 0.10 -7.56
CA SER A 255 6.26 0.14 -8.01
C SER A 255 6.01 1.26 -9.02
N TYR A 256 6.55 2.45 -8.82
CA TYR A 256 6.37 3.58 -9.72
C TYR A 256 7.29 3.55 -10.95
N ALA A 257 8.47 2.94 -10.85
CA ALA A 257 9.38 2.81 -11.98
C ALA A 257 8.75 2.04 -13.16
N VAL A 258 7.90 1.03 -12.88
CA VAL A 258 7.24 0.20 -13.91
C VAL A 258 6.30 1.03 -14.79
N PRO A 259 5.25 1.68 -14.28
CA PRO A 259 4.34 2.45 -15.12
C PRO A 259 5.01 3.67 -15.75
N VAL A 260 5.83 4.40 -15.02
CA VAL A 260 6.50 5.59 -15.54
C VAL A 260 7.39 5.25 -16.73
N SER A 261 8.22 4.23 -16.62
CA SER A 261 9.08 3.82 -17.73
C SER A 261 8.30 3.27 -18.92
N MET A 262 7.20 2.54 -18.66
CA MET A 262 6.36 2.03 -19.72
C MET A 262 5.68 3.15 -20.50
N TYR A 263 5.11 4.13 -19.80
CA TYR A 263 4.54 5.32 -20.41
C TYR A 263 5.60 6.12 -21.18
N ALA A 264 6.71 6.47 -20.53
CA ALA A 264 7.75 7.31 -21.11
C ALA A 264 8.30 6.75 -22.42
N VAL A 265 8.62 5.45 -22.45
CA VAL A 265 9.10 4.79 -23.67
C VAL A 265 8.03 4.78 -24.75
N SER A 266 6.76 4.59 -24.36
CA SER A 266 5.64 4.50 -25.32
C SER A 266 5.29 5.84 -25.98
N VAL A 267 5.64 6.95 -25.35
CA VAL A 267 5.50 8.31 -25.94
C VAL A 267 6.83 8.87 -26.47
N GLY A 268 7.92 8.10 -26.43
CA GLY A 268 9.21 8.50 -26.99
C GLY A 268 10.04 9.43 -26.12
N MET A 269 9.79 9.49 -24.80
CA MET A 269 10.61 10.27 -23.86
C MET A 269 12.04 9.73 -23.78
N SER A 270 12.98 10.62 -23.54
CA SER A 270 14.36 10.28 -23.17
C SER A 270 14.44 9.73 -21.74
N GLU A 271 15.55 9.09 -21.38
CA GLU A 271 15.79 8.59 -20.01
C GLU A 271 15.74 9.72 -18.96
N THR A 272 16.19 10.92 -19.32
CA THR A 272 16.18 12.08 -18.43
C THR A 272 14.77 12.61 -18.18
N GLU A 273 13.91 12.62 -19.22
CA GLU A 273 12.51 13.00 -19.11
C GLU A 273 11.72 11.95 -18.31
N ALA A 274 12.01 10.65 -18.56
CA ALA A 274 11.43 9.56 -17.76
C ALA A 274 11.83 9.64 -16.30
N LEU A 275 13.09 9.97 -15.99
CA LEU A 275 13.55 10.20 -14.62
C LEU A 275 12.83 11.39 -13.98
N ALA A 276 12.67 12.50 -14.70
CA ALA A 276 11.94 13.67 -14.17
C ALA A 276 10.48 13.33 -13.86
N LEU A 277 9.81 12.55 -14.73
CA LEU A 277 8.45 12.06 -14.48
C LEU A 277 8.41 11.11 -13.27
N PHE A 278 9.40 10.22 -13.13
CA PHE A 278 9.52 9.29 -12.01
C PHE A 278 9.68 10.02 -10.67
N LEU A 279 10.55 11.01 -10.62
CA LEU A 279 10.74 11.82 -9.41
C LEU A 279 9.46 12.60 -9.06
N ARG A 280 8.79 13.21 -10.04
CA ARG A 280 7.48 13.87 -9.82
C ARG A 280 6.42 12.90 -9.30
N ALA A 281 6.39 11.67 -9.79
CA ALA A 281 5.45 10.66 -9.31
C ALA A 281 5.75 10.23 -7.86
N LEU A 282 7.00 10.31 -7.42
CA LEU A 282 7.39 10.02 -6.03
C LEU A 282 7.17 11.23 -5.11
N ASP A 283 7.38 12.46 -5.58
CA ASP A 283 7.11 13.70 -4.81
C ASP A 283 5.63 13.84 -4.44
N GLY A 284 4.72 13.35 -5.30
CA GLY A 284 3.29 13.32 -5.01
C GLY A 284 2.87 12.31 -3.94
N ILE A 285 3.80 11.45 -3.50
CA ILE A 285 3.61 10.56 -2.36
C ILE A 285 4.05 11.34 -1.12
N SER A 286 3.11 12.06 -0.50
CA SER A 286 3.43 12.83 0.69
C SER A 286 3.90 11.92 1.82
N GLU A 287 4.69 12.46 2.76
CA GLU A 287 5.06 11.74 3.98
C GLU A 287 3.83 11.26 4.77
N SER A 288 2.69 11.93 4.59
CA SER A 288 1.40 11.54 5.19
C SER A 288 0.73 10.34 4.49
N ASP A 289 1.07 10.07 3.23
CA ASP A 289 0.61 8.88 2.49
C ASP A 289 1.58 7.69 2.66
N GLN A 290 2.75 7.92 3.25
CA GLN A 290 3.55 6.84 3.80
C GLN A 290 2.76 6.30 4.98
N VAL A 291 2.21 5.11 4.82
CA VAL A 291 1.59 4.40 5.95
C VAL A 291 2.60 4.43 7.08
N GLU A 292 2.16 4.90 8.23
CA GLU A 292 2.92 4.81 9.47
C GLU A 292 3.64 3.46 9.50
N SER A 293 4.92 3.46 9.75
CA SER A 293 5.64 2.19 9.86
C SER A 293 4.93 1.31 10.87
N ASP A 294 4.95 -0.01 10.71
CA ASP A 294 4.37 -0.93 11.72
C ASP A 294 4.78 -0.53 13.15
N ALA A 295 5.95 0.11 13.30
CA ALA A 295 6.47 0.57 14.58
C ALA A 295 5.79 1.86 15.07
N GLU A 296 5.52 2.80 14.19
CA GLU A 296 4.79 4.05 14.50
C GLU A 296 3.32 3.76 14.77
N SER A 297 2.67 2.94 13.93
CA SER A 297 1.29 2.48 14.17
C SER A 297 1.14 1.77 15.51
N LEU A 298 2.09 0.90 15.86
CA LEU A 298 2.09 0.22 17.15
C LEU A 298 2.30 1.19 18.32
N LEU A 299 3.19 2.16 18.18
CA LEU A 299 3.42 3.20 19.18
C LEU A 299 2.17 4.07 19.34
N HIS A 300 1.55 4.48 18.24
CA HIS A 300 0.33 5.27 18.23
C HIS A 300 -0.83 4.52 18.91
N GLU A 301 -1.01 3.23 18.60
CA GLU A 301 -2.02 2.41 19.29
C GLU A 301 -1.74 2.29 20.79
N LEU A 302 -0.47 2.12 21.18
CA LEU A 302 -0.09 2.14 22.60
C LEU A 302 -0.47 3.48 23.26
N MET A 303 -0.20 4.61 22.61
CA MET A 303 -0.54 5.95 23.15
C MET A 303 -2.04 6.14 23.37
N LEU A 304 -2.86 5.64 22.46
CA LEU A 304 -4.32 5.74 22.50
C LEU A 304 -4.99 4.67 23.36
N SER A 305 -4.27 3.62 23.74
CA SER A 305 -4.81 2.52 24.53
C SER A 305 -5.37 3.02 25.88
N GLN A 306 -6.47 2.40 26.35
CA GLN A 306 -7.19 2.85 27.53
C GLN A 306 -6.69 2.16 28.80
N VAL A 307 -6.28 2.95 29.77
CA VAL A 307 -5.92 2.51 31.12
C VAL A 307 -7.09 2.81 32.05
N GLN A 308 -7.55 1.80 32.79
CA GLN A 308 -8.65 1.96 33.74
C GLN A 308 -8.09 2.32 35.11
N VAL A 309 -8.42 3.53 35.59
CA VAL A 309 -8.01 4.06 36.91
C VAL A 309 -9.11 3.80 37.94
N ALA A 310 -8.75 3.75 39.18
CA ALA A 310 -9.70 3.59 40.29
C ALA A 310 -10.84 4.63 40.21
N GLY A 311 -12.05 4.21 40.56
CA GLY A 311 -13.27 5.03 40.39
C GLY A 311 -13.93 4.93 39.00
N GLY A 312 -13.50 4.00 38.14
CA GLY A 312 -14.10 3.75 36.82
C GLY A 312 -13.69 4.74 35.72
N ARG A 313 -12.77 5.65 36.02
CA ARG A 313 -12.23 6.60 35.05
C ARG A 313 -11.31 5.88 34.04
N ARG A 314 -11.45 6.20 32.78
CA ARG A 314 -10.55 5.71 31.70
C ARG A 314 -9.71 6.86 31.19
N LEU A 315 -8.41 6.62 31.06
CA LEU A 315 -7.46 7.57 30.48
C LEU A 315 -6.75 6.89 29.30
N SER A 316 -6.41 7.66 28.27
CA SER A 316 -5.44 7.15 27.29
C SER A 316 -4.09 6.92 27.99
N LEU A 317 -3.28 6.00 27.47
CA LEU A 317 -1.96 5.75 28.05
C LEU A 317 -1.12 7.04 28.06
N ALA A 318 -1.16 7.84 27.00
CA ALA A 318 -0.48 9.14 26.95
C ALA A 318 -0.92 10.05 28.10
N SER A 319 -2.24 10.24 28.32
CA SER A 319 -2.78 11.04 29.41
C SER A 319 -2.48 10.46 30.80
N ALA A 320 -2.43 9.13 30.92
CA ALA A 320 -2.04 8.46 32.16
C ALA A 320 -0.57 8.70 32.52
N LEU A 321 0.31 8.71 31.49
CA LEU A 321 1.73 9.03 31.66
C LEU A 321 1.97 10.48 32.07
N GLU A 322 1.13 11.43 31.63
CA GLU A 322 1.14 12.83 32.12
C GLU A 322 0.74 12.94 33.57
N SER A 323 -0.27 12.19 33.99
CA SER A 323 -0.86 12.23 35.32
C SER A 323 -0.25 11.22 36.32
N ARG A 324 0.91 10.62 35.98
CA ARG A 324 1.52 9.49 36.72
C ARG A 324 1.86 9.72 38.19
N TYR A 325 2.01 10.97 38.61
CA TYR A 325 2.30 11.32 40.00
C TYR A 325 1.08 11.14 40.95
N GLN A 326 -0.09 10.86 40.41
CA GLN A 326 -1.27 10.54 41.17
C GLN A 326 -1.26 9.04 41.49
N THR A 327 -1.25 8.67 42.76
CA THR A 327 -1.20 7.27 43.23
C THR A 327 -2.19 6.35 42.49
N PRO A 328 -3.47 6.72 42.26
CA PRO A 328 -4.39 5.84 41.55
C PRO A 328 -4.01 5.60 40.09
N VAL A 329 -3.26 6.53 39.45
CA VAL A 329 -2.82 6.40 38.04
C VAL A 329 -1.58 5.54 37.97
N GLU A 330 -0.65 5.70 38.90
CA GLU A 330 0.57 4.88 38.99
C GLU A 330 0.23 3.40 39.17
N GLU A 331 -0.65 3.07 40.12
CA GLU A 331 -1.12 1.69 40.31
C GLU A 331 -1.81 1.12 39.08
N ALA A 332 -2.58 1.93 38.35
CA ALA A 332 -3.25 1.52 37.12
C ALA A 332 -2.26 1.25 35.98
N LEU A 333 -1.20 2.04 35.85
CA LEU A 333 -0.10 1.84 34.88
C LEU A 333 0.66 0.54 35.19
N GLU A 334 1.02 0.30 36.44
CA GLU A 334 1.69 -0.92 36.88
C GLU A 334 0.84 -2.17 36.61
N ALA A 335 -0.49 -2.08 36.84
CA ALA A 335 -1.42 -3.18 36.60
C ALA A 335 -1.46 -3.62 35.12
N VAL A 336 -1.26 -2.70 34.17
CA VAL A 336 -1.15 -3.01 32.73
C VAL A 336 0.29 -3.25 32.28
N GLY A 337 1.24 -3.26 33.22
CA GLY A 337 2.65 -3.58 32.95
C GLY A 337 3.49 -2.42 32.43
N VAL A 338 3.09 -1.20 32.75
CA VAL A 338 3.81 0.03 32.40
C VAL A 338 4.48 0.61 33.65
N ILE A 339 5.78 0.84 33.58
CA ILE A 339 6.58 1.44 34.63
C ILE A 339 7.31 2.65 34.06
N VAL A 340 7.25 3.79 34.74
CA VAL A 340 7.94 5.00 34.33
C VAL A 340 9.18 5.23 35.19
N GLU A 341 10.34 5.38 34.55
CA GLU A 341 11.63 5.63 35.22
C GLU A 341 12.39 6.75 34.52
N GLY A 342 12.43 7.91 35.15
CA GLY A 342 13.03 9.10 34.56
C GLY A 342 12.42 9.41 33.17
N ASP A 343 13.26 9.47 32.15
CA ASP A 343 12.85 9.70 30.76
C ASP A 343 12.50 8.43 29.97
N SER A 344 12.26 7.32 30.65
CA SER A 344 11.98 6.04 30.01
C SER A 344 10.67 5.45 30.50
N VAL A 345 9.91 4.89 29.56
CA VAL A 345 8.69 4.11 29.82
C VAL A 345 8.99 2.65 29.51
N LEU A 346 8.82 1.79 30.50
CA LEU A 346 9.09 0.36 30.42
C LEU A 346 7.79 -0.40 30.24
N PHE A 347 7.65 -1.15 29.18
CA PHE A 347 6.49 -1.99 28.87
C PHE A 347 6.79 -3.46 29.06
N ASN A 348 6.02 -4.12 29.91
CA ASN A 348 6.01 -5.57 29.96
C ASN A 348 5.27 -6.11 28.74
N LYS A 349 5.98 -6.79 27.83
CA LYS A 349 5.44 -7.29 26.57
C LYS A 349 4.15 -8.11 26.72
N SER A 350 4.11 -9.00 27.70
CA SER A 350 2.98 -9.92 27.87
C SER A 350 1.73 -9.19 28.39
N LEU A 351 1.90 -8.23 29.29
CA LEU A 351 0.81 -7.42 29.81
C LEU A 351 0.31 -6.39 28.81
N ALA A 352 1.22 -5.75 28.05
CA ALA A 352 0.86 -4.84 26.99
C ALA A 352 0.01 -5.52 25.91
N LEU A 353 0.39 -6.73 25.44
CA LEU A 353 -0.41 -7.52 24.51
C LEU A 353 -1.77 -7.95 25.06
N ARG A 354 -1.91 -8.05 26.37
CA ARG A 354 -3.14 -8.49 27.01
C ARG A 354 -4.12 -7.35 27.27
N TYR A 355 -3.62 -6.17 27.63
CA TYR A 355 -4.43 -5.09 28.16
C TYR A 355 -4.44 -3.81 27.32
N LEU A 356 -3.39 -3.56 26.55
CA LEU A 356 -3.20 -2.29 25.83
C LEU A 356 -3.37 -2.43 24.32
N LEU A 357 -3.07 -3.59 23.73
CA LEU A 357 -3.02 -3.76 22.30
C LEU A 357 -4.20 -4.58 21.77
N THR A 358 -4.61 -4.27 20.55
CA THR A 358 -5.67 -5.00 19.85
C THR A 358 -5.23 -6.40 19.41
N HIS A 359 -6.18 -7.19 18.91
CA HIS A 359 -5.90 -8.54 18.41
C HIS A 359 -4.97 -8.60 17.20
N GLU A 360 -4.79 -7.50 16.49
CA GLU A 360 -3.92 -7.43 15.32
C GLU A 360 -2.44 -7.68 15.63
N TRP A 361 -2.01 -7.34 16.84
CA TRP A 361 -0.64 -7.54 17.31
C TRP A 361 -0.42 -8.90 17.98
N LYS A 362 -1.48 -9.67 18.16
CA LYS A 362 -1.40 -11.00 18.76
C LYS A 362 -0.61 -11.96 17.85
N GLY A 363 0.47 -12.51 18.40
CA GLY A 363 1.38 -13.37 17.62
C GLY A 363 2.51 -12.63 16.92
N LYS A 364 2.45 -11.32 16.79
CA LYS A 364 3.57 -10.52 16.24
C LYS A 364 4.67 -10.29 17.28
N ARG A 365 5.87 -10.02 16.79
CA ARG A 365 7.03 -9.72 17.65
C ARG A 365 7.13 -8.22 17.91
N ILE A 366 6.21 -7.70 18.75
CA ILE A 366 6.13 -6.25 19.07
C ILE A 366 7.45 -5.68 19.58
N ASP A 367 8.24 -6.47 20.28
CA ASP A 367 9.58 -6.10 20.76
C ASP A 367 10.57 -5.83 19.61
N GLN A 368 10.45 -6.57 18.50
CA GLN A 368 11.25 -6.32 17.30
C GLN A 368 10.73 -5.16 16.47
N ILE A 369 9.41 -5.00 16.42
CA ILE A 369 8.77 -3.92 15.68
C ILE A 369 9.16 -2.59 16.32
N LEU A 370 8.90 -2.41 17.62
CA LEU A 370 9.22 -1.17 18.33
C LEU A 370 10.74 -0.86 18.37
N SER A 371 11.60 -1.89 18.37
CA SER A 371 13.06 -1.64 18.35
C SER A 371 13.59 -1.03 17.04
N ARG A 372 12.73 -0.83 16.03
CA ARG A 372 13.07 -0.08 14.82
C ARG A 372 13.02 1.43 15.05
N ILE A 373 12.30 1.87 16.08
CA ILE A 373 12.24 3.29 16.46
C ILE A 373 13.53 3.68 17.16
N PRO A 374 14.21 4.76 16.74
CA PRO A 374 15.43 5.25 17.39
C PRO A 374 15.21 5.48 18.90
N GLY A 375 16.13 5.01 19.71
CA GLY A 375 16.06 5.13 21.17
C GLY A 375 15.28 4.04 21.90
N VAL A 376 14.50 3.21 21.20
CA VAL A 376 13.80 2.07 21.80
C VAL A 376 14.77 0.89 22.00
N SER A 377 14.77 0.33 23.21
CA SER A 377 15.66 -0.76 23.58
C SER A 377 14.94 -1.86 24.36
N ARG A 378 15.62 -2.98 24.60
CA ARG A 378 15.13 -4.10 25.40
C ARG A 378 15.88 -4.16 26.70
N VAL A 379 15.15 -4.24 27.80
CA VAL A 379 15.70 -4.29 29.16
C VAL A 379 15.21 -5.57 29.85
N VAL A 380 16.10 -6.22 30.56
CA VAL A 380 15.76 -7.37 31.42
C VAL A 380 15.90 -6.95 32.88
N ARG A 381 14.83 -7.07 33.64
CA ARG A 381 14.82 -6.81 35.08
C ARG A 381 14.67 -8.09 35.84
N ARG A 382 15.40 -8.19 36.93
CA ARG A 382 15.28 -9.28 37.89
C ARG A 382 14.36 -8.82 39.03
N SER A 383 13.28 -9.57 39.24
CA SER A 383 12.41 -9.42 40.44
C SER A 383 12.47 -10.74 41.19
N GLY A 384 13.28 -10.76 42.23
CA GLY A 384 13.56 -11.97 43.01
C GLY A 384 14.25 -13.06 42.12
N LYS A 385 13.64 -14.23 42.02
CA LYS A 385 14.13 -15.34 41.20
C LYS A 385 13.67 -15.27 39.73
N THR A 386 12.83 -14.31 39.35
CA THR A 386 12.22 -14.22 38.02
C THR A 386 12.84 -13.07 37.22
N SER A 387 13.18 -13.30 35.97
CA SER A 387 13.64 -12.27 35.03
C SER A 387 12.48 -11.84 34.14
N LEU A 388 12.09 -10.59 34.20
CA LEU A 388 11.06 -9.99 33.36
C LEU A 388 11.70 -9.19 32.24
N ARG A 389 11.14 -9.30 31.02
CA ARG A 389 11.59 -8.57 29.83
C ARG A 389 10.68 -7.39 29.58
N TYR A 390 11.29 -6.22 29.44
CA TYR A 390 10.63 -4.97 29.15
C TYR A 390 11.12 -4.38 27.82
N ILE A 391 10.25 -3.65 27.18
CA ILE A 391 10.57 -2.76 26.07
C ILE A 391 10.71 -1.37 26.69
N CYS A 392 11.87 -0.75 26.53
CA CYS A 392 12.15 0.58 27.02
C CYS A 392 11.95 1.58 25.89
N ILE A 393 11.01 2.49 26.05
CA ILE A 393 10.65 3.52 25.06
C ILE A 393 10.98 4.88 25.70
N PRO A 394 11.73 5.76 25.00
CA PRO A 394 11.96 7.13 25.45
C PRO A 394 10.62 7.86 25.66
N ARG A 395 10.49 8.55 26.76
CA ARG A 395 9.27 9.30 27.11
C ARG A 395 8.94 10.38 26.07
N SER A 396 9.94 10.98 25.44
CA SER A 396 9.79 11.98 24.38
C SER A 396 8.97 11.48 23.18
N LEU A 397 8.92 10.17 22.96
CA LEU A 397 8.13 9.58 21.87
C LEU A 397 6.60 9.54 22.17
N PHE A 398 6.18 9.85 23.39
CA PHE A 398 4.75 9.95 23.76
C PHE A 398 4.15 11.36 23.60
N GLY A 399 4.82 12.26 22.91
CA GLY A 399 4.45 13.64 22.66
C GLY A 399 5.28 14.62 23.50
N GLU A 400 5.31 15.89 23.08
CA GLU A 400 5.78 16.98 23.95
C GLU A 400 4.79 17.10 25.13
N LEU A 401 5.09 16.39 26.17
CA LEU A 401 4.43 16.58 27.44
C LEU A 401 4.70 18.04 27.84
N LYS A 402 3.66 18.88 27.86
CA LYS A 402 3.76 20.22 28.43
C LYS A 402 4.54 20.09 29.73
N SER A 403 5.64 20.84 29.84
CA SER A 403 6.39 20.99 31.09
C SER A 403 5.39 21.24 32.23
N ASP A 404 5.53 20.49 33.30
CA ASP A 404 4.68 20.64 34.50
C ASP A 404 4.48 22.13 34.79
N PRO A 405 3.25 22.59 35.07
CA PRO A 405 3.07 23.93 35.59
C PRO A 405 3.92 24.02 36.85
N GLU A 406 4.83 24.97 36.88
CA GLU A 406 5.53 25.34 38.13
C GLU A 406 4.48 25.44 39.23
N PRO A 407 4.77 24.90 40.46
CA PRO A 407 3.84 25.02 41.57
C PRO A 407 3.49 26.49 41.74
N GLU A 408 2.21 26.82 41.59
CA GLU A 408 1.72 28.18 41.84
C GLU A 408 2.24 28.60 43.19
N GLN A 409 3.15 29.54 43.20
CA GLN A 409 3.49 30.28 44.43
C GLN A 409 2.19 30.93 44.85
N THR A 410 1.63 30.47 45.97
CA THR A 410 0.53 31.12 46.66
C THR A 410 0.95 32.55 46.96
N SER A 411 0.62 33.46 46.03
CA SER A 411 0.65 34.88 46.32
C SER A 411 -0.37 35.14 47.39
N GLU A 412 0.11 35.49 48.60
CA GLU A 412 -0.71 36.07 49.65
C GLU A 412 -1.60 37.16 49.03
N GLN A 413 -2.88 36.90 48.95
CA GLN A 413 -3.85 37.92 48.66
C GLN A 413 -3.90 38.89 49.79
N THR A 414 -3.25 40.02 49.65
CA THR A 414 -3.51 41.21 50.47
C THR A 414 -4.92 41.71 50.12
N ASP A 415 -5.77 41.63 51.14
CA ASP A 415 -7.13 42.15 51.14
C ASP A 415 -7.15 43.67 50.85
N PRO A 416 -7.85 44.17 49.81
CA PRO A 416 -7.85 45.60 49.47
C PRO A 416 -8.78 46.47 50.34
N PHE A 417 -9.43 45.90 51.36
CA PHE A 417 -10.30 46.68 52.24
C PHE A 417 -9.88 46.59 53.70
N GLY A 418 -8.92 47.47 54.06
CA GLY A 418 -8.61 47.75 55.43
C GLY A 418 -9.79 48.42 56.16
N GLN A 419 -10.58 47.65 56.92
CA GLN A 419 -11.41 48.19 57.95
C GLN A 419 -11.20 47.41 59.24
N LYS A 420 -10.53 48.11 60.22
CA LYS A 420 -10.50 47.73 61.60
C LYS A 420 -11.90 47.87 62.20
N PHE A 421 -12.50 46.79 62.67
CA PHE A 421 -13.49 46.89 63.74
C PHE A 421 -12.96 46.17 64.96
N GLY A 422 -12.68 46.97 65.97
CA GLY A 422 -12.45 46.49 67.34
C GLY A 422 -13.80 46.13 67.98
N TRP A 423 -13.76 45.09 68.70
CA TRP A 423 -14.29 44.89 70.06
C TRP A 423 -13.80 43.56 70.60
#